data_c4172651dd7308a6b6c9ef7129a0ef41
#
_entry.id   c4172651dd7308a6b6c9ef7129a0ef41
#
_cell.length_a   1.000
_cell.length_b   1.000
_cell.length_c   1.000
_cell.angle_alpha   90.00
_cell.angle_beta   90.00
_cell.angle_gamma   90.00
#
_symmetry.space_group_name_H-M   'P 1'
#
loop_
_entity.id
_entity.type
_entity.pdbx_description
1 polymer ?
#
loop_
_entity_poly.entity_id
_entity_poly.type
_entity_poly.pdbx_seq_one_letter_code
_entity_poly.pdbx_strand_id
1 'polypeptide(L)'
;MNKEKVREYFLSKPGATEEKPFNIPVPVFKVGNKMFGLINIHEPDRPSINLKHPKDKIHELRSVFKDIKPGYHMNKDNWNTVYLDGDLEEDFIKELIDISYDLVFSSLPKKKQKEIMN
;
A
#
# COMPACT_ATOMS: atom_id res chain seq x y z
N MET A 1 -8.95 11.22 -2.73
CA MET A 1 -8.33 10.85 -1.45
C MET A 1 -7.01 11.58 -1.31
N ASN A 2 -6.68 12.10 -0.13
CA ASN A 2 -5.41 12.81 0.08
C ASN A 2 -4.46 11.98 0.95
N LYS A 3 -3.21 12.48 1.13
CA LYS A 3 -2.19 11.76 1.91
C LYS A 3 -2.61 11.52 3.36
N GLU A 4 -3.29 12.49 3.98
CA GLU A 4 -3.74 12.36 5.36
C GLU A 4 -4.79 11.27 5.51
N LYS A 5 -5.79 11.26 4.65
CA LYS A 5 -6.85 10.23 4.66
C LYS A 5 -6.29 8.84 4.39
N VAL A 6 -5.37 8.74 3.44
CA VAL A 6 -4.78 7.42 3.12
C VAL A 6 -3.91 6.93 4.27
N ARG A 7 -3.19 7.85 4.95
CA ARG A 7 -2.42 7.50 6.14
C ARG A 7 -3.33 6.95 7.23
N GLU A 8 -4.44 7.62 7.50
CA GLU A 8 -5.42 7.16 8.47
C GLU A 8 -5.96 5.78 8.12
N TYR A 9 -6.23 5.55 6.84
CA TYR A 9 -6.74 4.25 6.40
C TYR A 9 -5.71 3.14 6.58
N PHE A 10 -4.44 3.37 6.21
CA PHE A 10 -3.37 2.41 6.48
C PHE A 10 -3.33 2.04 7.96
N LEU A 11 -3.39 3.04 8.83
CA LEU A 11 -3.27 2.82 10.27
C LEU A 11 -4.53 2.22 10.90
N SER A 12 -5.66 2.24 10.20
CA SER A 12 -6.88 1.59 10.66
C SER A 12 -6.84 0.07 10.55
N LYS A 13 -5.89 -0.47 9.78
CA LYS A 13 -5.78 -1.93 9.60
C LYS A 13 -5.22 -2.57 10.89
N PRO A 14 -5.72 -3.74 11.30
CA PRO A 14 -5.27 -4.38 12.53
C PRO A 14 -3.75 -4.60 12.57
N GLY A 15 -3.11 -4.15 13.64
CA GLY A 15 -1.67 -4.32 13.84
C GLY A 15 -0.79 -3.45 12.96
N ALA A 16 -1.38 -2.52 12.20
CA ALA A 16 -0.59 -1.64 11.33
C ALA A 16 0.24 -0.64 12.14
N THR A 17 1.47 -0.45 11.70
CA THR A 17 2.38 0.54 12.28
C THR A 17 2.94 1.42 11.17
N GLU A 18 3.35 2.62 11.55
CA GLU A 18 4.02 3.56 10.64
C GLU A 18 5.46 3.73 11.06
N GLU A 19 6.38 3.67 10.10
CA GLU A 19 7.80 3.89 10.31
C GLU A 19 8.35 4.78 9.21
N LYS A 20 9.50 5.40 9.49
CA LYS A 20 10.28 6.13 8.49
C LYS A 20 11.69 5.56 8.50
N PRO A 21 11.88 4.33 7.97
CA PRO A 21 13.13 3.58 8.12
C PRO A 21 14.27 4.09 7.23
N PHE A 22 13.97 4.95 6.28
CA PHE A 22 14.96 5.50 5.37
C PHE A 22 15.45 6.86 5.89
N ASN A 23 16.58 7.36 5.37
CA ASN A 23 17.08 8.68 5.73
C ASN A 23 16.29 9.81 5.05
N ILE A 24 15.07 9.55 4.61
CA ILE A 24 14.15 10.49 4.00
C ILE A 24 12.77 10.29 4.64
N PRO A 25 11.90 11.32 4.63
CA PRO A 25 10.62 11.25 5.36
C PRO A 25 9.52 10.50 4.61
N VAL A 26 9.80 9.26 4.18
CA VAL A 26 8.82 8.40 3.52
C VAL A 26 8.09 7.57 4.57
N PRO A 27 6.79 7.78 4.78
CA PRO A 27 6.02 6.94 5.69
C PRO A 27 5.85 5.53 5.12
N VAL A 28 6.24 4.52 5.88
CA VAL A 28 6.12 3.12 5.52
C VAL A 28 5.18 2.45 6.52
N PHE A 29 4.23 1.67 6.01
CA PHE A 29 3.23 0.99 6.83
C PHE A 29 3.49 -0.50 6.82
N LYS A 30 3.54 -1.08 8.03
CA LYS A 30 3.89 -2.49 8.23
C LYS A 30 2.82 -3.21 9.04
N VAL A 31 2.72 -4.50 8.81
CA VAL A 31 1.98 -5.43 9.65
C VAL A 31 2.87 -6.65 9.92
N GLY A 32 3.00 -7.04 11.18
CA GLY A 32 3.90 -8.14 11.53
C GLY A 32 5.33 -7.91 11.07
N ASN A 33 5.78 -6.67 11.11
CA ASN A 33 7.11 -6.23 10.69
C ASN A 33 7.38 -6.34 9.19
N LYS A 34 6.35 -6.54 8.37
CA LYS A 34 6.47 -6.56 6.90
C LYS A 34 5.71 -5.39 6.30
N MET A 35 6.32 -4.74 5.31
CA MET A 35 5.73 -3.60 4.63
C MET A 35 4.54 -4.03 3.78
N PHE A 36 3.42 -3.30 3.90
CA PHE A 36 2.27 -3.49 3.00
C PHE A 36 1.88 -2.20 2.28
N GLY A 37 2.55 -1.09 2.54
CA GLY A 37 2.32 0.15 1.82
C GLY A 37 3.28 1.24 2.22
N LEU A 38 3.38 2.27 1.39
CA LEU A 38 4.11 3.49 1.72
C LEU A 38 3.48 4.67 0.98
N ILE A 39 3.75 5.87 1.45
CA ILE A 39 3.32 7.11 0.80
C ILE A 39 4.53 7.71 0.10
N ASN A 40 4.46 7.86 -1.22
CA ASN A 40 5.54 8.45 -2.00
C ASN A 40 5.68 9.96 -1.73
N ILE A 41 6.92 10.45 -1.79
CA ILE A 41 7.23 11.88 -1.61
C ILE A 41 7.93 12.48 -2.82
N HIS A 42 8.21 11.68 -3.87
CA HIS A 42 9.01 12.11 -5.01
C HIS A 42 8.27 13.07 -5.96
N GLU A 43 6.96 13.08 -5.91
CA GLU A 43 6.12 13.98 -6.70
C GLU A 43 5.19 14.76 -5.77
N PRO A 44 5.65 15.89 -5.21
CA PRO A 44 4.84 16.64 -4.23
C PRO A 44 3.46 17.07 -4.75
N ASP A 45 3.36 17.35 -6.06
CA ASP A 45 2.10 17.80 -6.68
C ASP A 45 1.20 16.65 -7.12
N ARG A 46 1.68 15.40 -7.05
CA ARG A 46 0.91 14.21 -7.41
C ARG A 46 1.00 13.18 -6.29
N PRO A 47 0.07 13.20 -5.34
CA PRO A 47 0.09 12.23 -4.25
C PRO A 47 -0.09 10.81 -4.77
N SER A 48 0.76 9.90 -4.30
CA SER A 48 0.66 8.48 -4.67
C SER A 48 1.13 7.59 -3.52
N ILE A 49 0.72 6.33 -3.60
CA ILE A 49 1.11 5.30 -2.64
C ILE A 49 1.64 4.10 -3.40
N ASN A 50 2.51 3.33 -2.75
CA ASN A 50 2.93 2.03 -3.28
C ASN A 50 2.23 0.93 -2.50
N LEU A 51 1.67 -0.04 -3.22
CA LEU A 51 0.94 -1.17 -2.66
C LEU A 51 1.43 -2.47 -3.28
N LYS A 52 1.45 -3.52 -2.47
CA LYS A 52 1.76 -4.86 -2.95
C LYS A 52 0.49 -5.52 -3.47
N HIS A 53 0.57 -6.11 -4.66
CA HIS A 53 -0.58 -6.76 -5.28
C HIS A 53 -0.22 -8.19 -5.72
N PRO A 54 -1.21 -9.12 -5.72
CA PRO A 54 -0.98 -10.47 -6.20
C PRO A 54 -0.53 -10.50 -7.65
N LYS A 55 0.31 -11.45 -8.01
CA LYS A 55 0.87 -11.57 -9.37
C LYS A 55 -0.20 -11.70 -10.45
N ASP A 56 -1.32 -12.34 -10.14
CA ASP A 56 -2.43 -12.52 -11.08
C ASP A 56 -3.24 -11.23 -11.30
N LYS A 57 -3.04 -10.20 -10.48
CA LYS A 57 -3.78 -8.94 -10.57
C LYS A 57 -2.91 -7.75 -10.95
N ILE A 58 -1.61 -7.83 -10.70
CA ILE A 58 -0.74 -6.65 -10.75
C ILE A 58 -0.68 -6.02 -12.15
N HIS A 59 -0.57 -6.84 -13.20
CA HIS A 59 -0.50 -6.35 -14.58
C HIS A 59 -1.87 -5.92 -15.09
N GLU A 60 -2.91 -6.64 -14.72
CA GLU A 60 -4.29 -6.27 -15.07
C GLU A 60 -4.63 -4.89 -14.55
N LEU A 61 -4.31 -4.61 -13.29
CA LEU A 61 -4.56 -3.29 -12.70
C LEU A 61 -3.86 -2.18 -13.48
N ARG A 62 -2.60 -2.41 -13.88
CA ARG A 62 -1.84 -1.44 -14.67
C ARG A 62 -2.44 -1.22 -16.06
N SER A 63 -2.99 -2.28 -16.66
CA SER A 63 -3.54 -2.18 -18.02
C SER A 63 -4.91 -1.52 -18.05
N VAL A 64 -5.70 -1.69 -17.00
CA VAL A 64 -7.06 -1.16 -16.91
C VAL A 64 -7.08 0.29 -16.44
N PHE A 65 -6.23 0.64 -15.45
CA PHE A 65 -6.28 1.95 -14.81
C PHE A 65 -5.03 2.77 -15.13
N LYS A 66 -5.22 3.92 -15.78
CA LYS A 66 -4.11 4.82 -16.13
C LYS A 66 -3.37 5.36 -14.91
N ASP A 67 -4.04 5.43 -13.75
CA ASP A 67 -3.48 5.95 -12.50
C ASP A 67 -2.78 4.88 -11.66
N ILE A 68 -2.65 3.67 -12.20
CA ILE A 68 -1.89 2.58 -11.58
C ILE A 68 -0.69 2.25 -12.46
N LYS A 69 0.50 2.41 -11.91
CA LYS A 69 1.78 2.26 -12.62
C LYS A 69 2.67 1.24 -11.90
N PRO A 70 3.74 0.75 -12.56
CA PRO A 70 4.73 -0.08 -11.85
C PRO A 70 5.28 0.65 -10.63
N GLY A 71 5.54 -0.08 -9.55
CA GLY A 71 5.95 0.50 -8.27
C GLY A 71 7.24 1.29 -8.34
N TYR A 72 7.18 2.58 -7.99
CA TYR A 72 8.34 3.47 -7.97
C TYR A 72 9.35 3.01 -6.93
N HIS A 73 10.60 2.77 -7.35
CA HIS A 73 11.69 2.26 -6.52
C HIS A 73 11.37 0.94 -5.79
N MET A 74 10.46 0.14 -6.34
CA MET A 74 10.07 -1.14 -5.76
C MET A 74 10.27 -2.26 -6.78
N ASN A 75 10.20 -3.51 -6.32
CA ASN A 75 10.13 -4.67 -7.19
C ASN A 75 8.82 -4.60 -7.98
N LYS A 76 8.93 -4.40 -9.29
CA LYS A 76 7.77 -4.15 -10.16
C LYS A 76 6.94 -5.40 -10.45
N ASP A 77 7.43 -6.56 -10.07
CA ASP A 77 6.66 -7.81 -10.18
C ASP A 77 5.66 -7.96 -9.03
N ASN A 78 5.81 -7.19 -7.96
CA ASN A 78 5.00 -7.31 -6.75
C ASN A 78 4.33 -6.01 -6.33
N TRP A 79 4.78 -4.85 -6.82
CA TRP A 79 4.35 -3.54 -6.33
C TRP A 79 3.81 -2.65 -7.42
N ASN A 80 2.73 -1.93 -7.11
CA ASN A 80 2.16 -0.89 -7.96
C ASN A 80 2.22 0.45 -7.25
N THR A 81 2.35 1.52 -8.05
CA THR A 81 2.13 2.88 -7.59
C THR A 81 0.71 3.29 -7.98
N VAL A 82 -0.05 3.75 -7.00
CA VAL A 82 -1.44 4.17 -7.18
C VAL A 82 -1.52 5.67 -6.93
N TYR A 83 -1.91 6.43 -7.95
CA TYR A 83 -2.08 7.88 -7.83
C TYR A 83 -3.43 8.21 -7.20
N LEU A 84 -3.43 9.18 -6.29
CA LEU A 84 -4.60 9.55 -5.50
C LEU A 84 -5.39 10.72 -6.07
N ASP A 85 -4.79 11.45 -7.02
CA ASP A 85 -5.34 12.69 -7.59
C ASP A 85 -6.08 12.49 -8.91
N GLY A 86 -6.23 11.26 -9.37
CA GLY A 86 -6.84 10.95 -10.66
C GLY A 86 -8.29 10.48 -10.54
N ASP A 87 -8.67 9.57 -11.43
CA ASP A 87 -10.05 9.12 -11.58
C ASP A 87 -10.44 7.97 -10.64
N LEU A 88 -9.51 7.44 -9.85
CA LEU A 88 -9.80 6.33 -8.95
C LEU A 88 -10.65 6.81 -7.78
N GLU A 89 -11.78 6.15 -7.57
CA GLU A 89 -12.66 6.46 -6.45
C GLU A 89 -12.03 6.05 -5.12
N GLU A 90 -12.37 6.79 -4.07
CA GLU A 90 -11.83 6.57 -2.73
C GLU A 90 -12.08 5.13 -2.25
N ASP A 91 -13.27 4.60 -2.45
CA ASP A 91 -13.59 3.24 -2.03
C ASP A 91 -12.74 2.19 -2.76
N PHE A 92 -12.45 2.43 -4.04
CA PHE A 92 -11.60 1.53 -4.80
C PHE A 92 -10.15 1.59 -4.31
N ILE A 93 -9.65 2.79 -3.99
CA ILE A 93 -8.31 2.94 -3.39
C ILE A 93 -8.22 2.17 -2.07
N LYS A 94 -9.27 2.26 -1.25
CA LYS A 94 -9.34 1.49 0.00
C LYS A 94 -9.30 -0.02 -0.24
N GLU A 95 -10.02 -0.50 -1.27
CA GLU A 95 -9.97 -1.91 -1.65
C GLU A 95 -8.57 -2.35 -2.06
N LEU A 96 -7.85 -1.51 -2.80
CA LEU A 96 -6.47 -1.80 -3.20
C LEU A 96 -5.55 -1.90 -1.98
N ILE A 97 -5.75 -1.03 -1.00
CA ILE A 97 -5.00 -1.08 0.27
C ILE A 97 -5.33 -2.38 1.01
N ASP A 98 -6.61 -2.75 1.07
CA ASP A 98 -7.06 -3.98 1.73
C ASP A 98 -6.42 -5.22 1.09
N ILE A 99 -6.35 -5.27 -0.24
CA ILE A 99 -5.70 -6.37 -0.96
C ILE A 99 -4.23 -6.46 -0.57
N SER A 100 -3.53 -5.33 -0.51
CA SER A 100 -2.13 -5.31 -0.11
C SER A 100 -1.95 -5.79 1.32
N TYR A 101 -2.78 -5.30 2.24
CA TYR A 101 -2.75 -5.72 3.64
C TYR A 101 -2.99 -7.21 3.77
N ASP A 102 -4.05 -7.73 3.14
CA ASP A 102 -4.43 -9.14 3.22
C ASP A 102 -3.33 -10.04 2.67
N LEU A 103 -2.69 -9.63 1.59
CA LEU A 103 -1.60 -10.38 0.98
C LEU A 103 -0.42 -10.51 1.95
N VAL A 104 -0.04 -9.42 2.60
CA VAL A 104 1.08 -9.42 3.54
C VAL A 104 0.69 -10.13 4.84
N PHE A 105 -0.49 -9.84 5.38
CA PHE A 105 -0.99 -10.49 6.59
C PHE A 105 -1.05 -12.00 6.43
N SER A 106 -1.56 -12.49 5.29
CA SER A 106 -1.66 -13.93 5.02
C SER A 106 -0.30 -14.62 4.90
N SER A 107 0.76 -13.86 4.63
CA SER A 107 2.12 -14.39 4.54
C SER A 107 2.78 -14.58 5.90
N LEU A 108 2.18 -14.05 6.96
CA LEU A 108 2.75 -14.15 8.31
C LEU A 108 2.51 -15.55 8.89
N PRO A 109 3.37 -16.02 9.82
CA PRO A 109 3.10 -17.26 10.56
C PRO A 109 1.74 -17.19 11.27
N LYS A 110 1.06 -18.31 11.37
CA LYS A 110 -0.27 -18.38 12.00
C LYS A 110 -0.29 -17.83 13.42
N LYS A 111 0.76 -18.10 14.19
CA LYS A 111 0.89 -17.57 15.54
C LYS A 111 0.86 -16.04 15.54
N LYS A 112 1.59 -15.43 14.60
CA LYS A 112 1.67 -13.97 14.47
C LYS A 112 0.32 -13.39 14.06
N GLN A 113 -0.37 -14.04 13.14
CA GLN A 113 -1.71 -13.63 12.73
C GLN A 113 -2.67 -13.60 13.93
N LYS A 114 -2.62 -14.63 14.76
CA LYS A 114 -3.46 -14.70 15.96
C LYS A 114 -3.14 -13.58 16.97
N GLU A 115 -1.87 -13.29 17.16
CA GLU A 115 -1.45 -12.19 18.05
C GLU A 115 -2.01 -10.85 17.58
N ILE A 116 -1.98 -10.59 16.27
CA ILE A 116 -2.46 -9.34 15.70
C ILE A 116 -3.99 -9.22 15.84
N MET A 117 -4.73 -10.31 15.63
CA MET A 117 -6.19 -10.29 15.62
C MET A 117 -6.83 -10.44 16.98
N ASN A 118 -6.08 -10.68 18.02
CA ASN A 118 -6.62 -10.81 19.37
C ASN A 118 -6.56 -9.51 20.16
#